data_03cecd9136576fb5f8a2a705bfd01f6b
#
_entry.id   03cecd9136576fb5f8a2a705bfd01f6b
#
_cell.length_a   1.000
_cell.length_b   1.000
_cell.length_c   1.000
_cell.angle_alpha   90.00
_cell.angle_beta   90.00
_cell.angle_gamma   90.00
#
_symmetry.space_group_name_H-M   'P 1'
#
loop_
_entity.id
_entity.type
_entity.pdbx_description
1 polymer ?
#
loop_
_entity_poly.entity_id
_entity_poly.type
_entity_poly.pdbx_seq_one_letter_code
_entity_poly.pdbx_strand_id
1 'polypeptide(L)'
;MNDSPRSSYDKALAINLDSSIYGTFAEIGAGQEVANWFFRASASAGTVAKTISAYDMKISDALYGKGERYVSKSRVVDMVNYEYELLEERLGESRGSESRFFSFANTVRARGYQDSGECHGWLAVRFQEQVFKESGTILLHVRLLDEENVDQMEA
;
A
#
# COMPACT_ATOMS: atom_id res chain seq x y z
N MET A 1 9.33 9.41 -28.77
CA MET A 1 8.71 8.73 -27.60
C MET A 1 7.97 9.79 -26.80
N ASN A 2 6.68 9.59 -26.58
CA ASN A 2 5.92 10.52 -25.74
C ASN A 2 6.27 10.21 -24.27
N ASP A 3 7.08 11.06 -23.66
CA ASP A 3 7.56 10.92 -22.29
C ASP A 3 6.57 11.55 -21.29
N SER A 4 5.28 11.50 -21.61
CA SER A 4 4.25 11.91 -20.66
C SER A 4 4.20 10.87 -19.52
N PRO A 5 4.22 11.28 -18.26
CA PRO A 5 4.12 10.35 -17.15
C PRO A 5 2.83 9.55 -17.27
N ARG A 6 2.93 8.21 -17.13
CA ARG A 6 1.77 7.33 -17.15
C ARG A 6 0.79 7.72 -16.04
N SER A 7 -0.48 7.72 -16.34
CA SER A 7 -1.52 7.96 -15.34
C SER A 7 -1.52 6.86 -14.27
N SER A 8 -2.12 7.11 -13.11
CA SER A 8 -2.30 6.10 -12.06
C SER A 8 -3.08 4.89 -12.57
N TYR A 9 -4.07 5.11 -13.43
CA TYR A 9 -4.81 4.04 -14.10
C TYR A 9 -3.90 3.16 -14.97
N ASP A 10 -3.05 3.77 -15.82
CA ASP A 10 -2.15 3.03 -16.72
C ASP A 10 -1.12 2.22 -15.94
N LYS A 11 -0.62 2.77 -14.82
CA LYS A 11 0.32 2.07 -13.93
C LYS A 11 -0.34 0.86 -13.27
N ALA A 12 -1.53 1.04 -12.71
CA ALA A 12 -2.29 -0.04 -12.07
C ALA A 12 -2.68 -1.13 -13.09
N LEU A 13 -3.12 -0.75 -14.28
CA LEU A 13 -3.45 -1.68 -15.35
C LEU A 13 -2.23 -2.49 -15.80
N ALA A 14 -1.08 -1.85 -15.94
CA ALA A 14 0.16 -2.55 -16.31
C ALA A 14 0.55 -3.64 -15.31
N ILE A 15 0.38 -3.35 -14.01
CA ILE A 15 0.62 -4.34 -12.93
C ILE A 15 -0.45 -5.44 -12.97
N ASN A 16 -1.73 -5.08 -13.09
CA ASN A 16 -2.82 -6.05 -13.13
C ASN A 16 -2.74 -7.02 -14.32
N LEU A 17 -2.15 -6.60 -15.42
CA LEU A 17 -1.97 -7.46 -16.60
C LEU A 17 -0.77 -8.42 -16.48
N ASP A 18 0.10 -8.23 -15.49
CA ASP A 18 1.17 -9.18 -15.18
C ASP A 18 0.65 -10.26 -14.22
N SER A 19 0.29 -11.41 -14.76
CA SER A 19 -0.29 -12.53 -13.99
C SER A 19 0.66 -13.11 -12.93
N SER A 20 1.94 -12.75 -12.97
CA SER A 20 2.92 -13.17 -11.96
C SER A 20 2.95 -12.29 -10.72
N ILE A 21 2.27 -11.13 -10.70
CA ILE A 21 2.26 -10.20 -9.57
C ILE A 21 1.00 -10.42 -8.74
N TYR A 22 1.18 -10.69 -7.43
CA TYR A 22 0.06 -10.94 -6.53
C TYR A 22 0.35 -10.41 -5.12
N GLY A 23 -0.56 -9.66 -4.55
CA GLY A 23 -0.28 -9.04 -3.25
C GLY A 23 -1.44 -8.39 -2.51
N THR A 24 -1.09 -7.78 -1.40
CA THR A 24 -2.00 -7.16 -0.44
C THR A 24 -1.74 -5.67 -0.28
N PHE A 25 -2.80 -4.97 0.09
CA PHE A 25 -2.77 -3.53 0.43
C PHE A 25 -3.27 -3.33 1.85
N ALA A 26 -2.56 -2.52 2.64
CA ALA A 26 -2.97 -2.10 3.97
C ALA A 26 -2.83 -0.58 4.08
N GLU A 27 -3.94 0.11 4.26
CA GLU A 27 -3.99 1.56 4.23
C GLU A 27 -4.57 2.10 5.54
N ILE A 28 -3.85 3.03 6.18
CA ILE A 28 -4.25 3.67 7.43
C ILE A 28 -4.41 5.18 7.23
N GLY A 29 -5.48 5.72 7.79
CA GLY A 29 -5.76 7.14 7.79
C GLY A 29 -6.27 7.64 6.43
N ALA A 30 -5.74 8.76 5.95
CA ALA A 30 -6.22 9.40 4.72
C ALA A 30 -5.74 8.73 3.43
N GLY A 31 -4.73 7.88 3.49
CA GLY A 31 -4.18 7.19 2.31
C GLY A 31 -4.99 5.99 1.88
N GLN A 32 -6.22 6.18 1.39
CA GLN A 32 -7.17 5.10 1.05
C GLN A 32 -7.33 4.87 -0.47
N GLU A 33 -6.53 5.54 -1.30
CA GLU A 33 -6.77 5.57 -2.74
C GLU A 33 -5.94 4.57 -3.56
N VAL A 34 -4.83 4.05 -3.04
CA VAL A 34 -3.93 3.20 -3.84
C VAL A 34 -4.62 1.91 -4.29
N ALA A 35 -5.24 1.17 -3.39
CA ALA A 35 -5.99 -0.04 -3.74
C ALA A 35 -7.14 0.25 -4.72
N ASN A 36 -7.81 1.40 -4.59
CA ASN A 36 -8.89 1.80 -5.47
C ASN A 36 -8.44 1.94 -6.93
N TRP A 37 -7.24 2.42 -7.20
CA TRP A 37 -6.71 2.49 -8.56
C TRP A 37 -6.58 1.11 -9.20
N PHE A 38 -6.20 0.09 -8.44
CA PHE A 38 -6.16 -1.29 -8.92
C PHE A 38 -7.56 -1.84 -9.23
N PHE A 39 -8.55 -1.52 -8.39
CA PHE A 39 -9.94 -1.92 -8.65
C PHE A 39 -10.60 -1.19 -9.82
N ARG A 40 -10.24 0.07 -10.06
CA ARG A 40 -10.72 0.85 -11.20
C ARG A 40 -10.12 0.36 -12.53
N ALA A 41 -8.91 -0.20 -12.48
CA ALA A 41 -8.28 -0.82 -13.63
C ALA A 41 -8.82 -2.25 -13.83
N SER A 42 -8.82 -2.73 -15.07
CA SER A 42 -9.23 -4.09 -15.39
C SER A 42 -8.25 -5.13 -14.81
N ALA A 43 -8.69 -6.38 -14.69
CA ALA A 43 -7.89 -7.55 -14.29
C ALA A 43 -7.38 -7.53 -12.81
N SER A 44 -7.95 -6.75 -11.93
CA SER A 44 -7.54 -6.65 -10.52
C SER A 44 -7.65 -7.98 -9.75
N ALA A 45 -8.56 -8.87 -10.13
CA ALA A 45 -8.73 -10.17 -9.47
C ALA A 45 -7.48 -11.07 -9.55
N GLY A 46 -6.63 -10.87 -10.54
CA GLY A 46 -5.34 -11.60 -10.69
C GLY A 46 -4.21 -11.02 -9.84
N THR A 47 -4.36 -9.79 -9.33
CA THR A 47 -3.30 -9.05 -8.64
C THR A 47 -3.60 -8.85 -7.16
N VAL A 48 -4.83 -8.48 -6.81
CA VAL A 48 -5.21 -8.10 -5.46
C VAL A 48 -5.71 -9.30 -4.67
N ALA A 49 -4.86 -9.78 -3.76
CA ALA A 49 -5.23 -10.84 -2.83
C ALA A 49 -6.21 -10.34 -1.76
N LYS A 50 -5.89 -9.19 -1.18
CA LYS A 50 -6.63 -8.58 -0.09
C LYS A 50 -6.34 -7.09 -0.04
N THR A 51 -7.31 -6.31 0.37
CA THR A 51 -7.11 -4.95 0.83
C THR A 51 -7.72 -4.77 2.21
N ILE A 52 -7.07 -4.02 3.08
CA ILE A 52 -7.53 -3.72 4.42
C ILE A 52 -7.33 -2.25 4.73
N SER A 53 -8.35 -1.63 5.33
CA SER A 53 -8.30 -0.29 5.89
C SER A 53 -8.41 -0.39 7.41
N ALA A 54 -7.34 -0.04 8.12
CA ALA A 54 -7.33 0.03 9.58
C ALA A 54 -7.45 1.50 10.02
N TYR A 55 -8.59 2.10 9.77
CA TYR A 55 -8.86 3.51 10.04
C TYR A 55 -8.94 3.82 11.54
N ASP A 56 -9.53 2.92 12.33
CA ASP A 56 -9.58 3.06 13.78
C ASP A 56 -8.27 2.61 14.45
N MET A 57 -7.82 3.40 15.42
CA MET A 57 -6.60 3.16 16.17
C MET A 57 -6.57 1.82 16.91
N LYS A 58 -7.70 1.40 17.48
CA LYS A 58 -7.79 0.13 18.21
C LYS A 58 -7.62 -1.07 17.28
N ILE A 59 -8.18 -0.99 16.08
CA ILE A 59 -8.01 -2.02 15.05
C ILE A 59 -6.56 -2.06 14.56
N SER A 60 -5.97 -0.90 14.33
CA SER A 60 -4.56 -0.82 13.95
C SER A 60 -3.64 -1.45 14.99
N ASP A 61 -3.87 -1.17 16.28
CA ASP A 61 -3.10 -1.77 17.38
C ASP A 61 -3.36 -3.28 17.51
N ALA A 62 -4.58 -3.72 17.30
CA ALA A 62 -4.93 -5.14 17.36
C ALA A 62 -4.28 -5.96 16.24
N LEU A 63 -4.12 -5.38 15.05
CA LEU A 63 -3.53 -6.05 13.89
C LEU A 63 -2.00 -6.00 13.88
N TYR A 64 -1.42 -4.84 14.19
CA TYR A 64 -0.01 -4.55 13.96
C TYR A 64 0.79 -4.27 15.24
N GLY A 65 0.15 -4.45 16.41
CA GLY A 65 0.75 -4.16 17.70
C GLY A 65 0.59 -2.69 18.11
N LYS A 66 0.76 -2.46 19.40
CA LYS A 66 0.62 -1.12 20.00
C LYS A 66 1.77 -0.22 19.56
N GLY A 67 1.47 0.96 19.06
CA GLY A 67 2.45 1.96 18.61
C GLY A 67 2.22 3.32 19.26
N GLU A 68 3.27 4.14 19.32
CA GLU A 68 3.20 5.50 19.88
C GLU A 68 2.49 6.47 18.91
N ARG A 69 2.68 6.28 17.62
CA ARG A 69 2.10 7.11 16.55
C ARG A 69 1.65 6.25 15.39
N TYR A 70 0.49 6.57 14.80
CA TYR A 70 -0.07 5.84 13.67
C TYR A 70 0.54 6.24 12.34
N VAL A 71 0.83 7.53 12.15
CA VAL A 71 1.55 8.02 10.98
C VAL A 71 3.03 8.07 11.33
N SER A 72 3.70 6.96 11.15
CA SER A 72 5.12 6.80 11.51
C SER A 72 5.80 5.74 10.65
N LYS A 73 7.13 5.86 10.56
CA LYS A 73 7.98 4.87 9.92
C LYS A 73 7.80 3.48 10.52
N SER A 74 7.82 3.37 11.84
CA SER A 74 7.67 2.09 12.53
C SER A 74 6.34 1.42 12.18
N ARG A 75 5.23 2.17 12.22
CA ARG A 75 3.91 1.63 11.89
C ARG A 75 3.83 1.08 10.46
N VAL A 76 4.31 1.82 9.46
CA VAL A 76 4.26 1.34 8.07
C VAL A 76 5.15 0.13 7.85
N VAL A 77 6.28 0.05 8.53
CA VAL A 77 7.17 -1.12 8.49
C VAL A 77 6.51 -2.36 9.12
N ASP A 78 5.87 -2.19 10.27
CA ASP A 78 5.12 -3.28 10.92
C ASP A 78 4.00 -3.80 10.02
N MET A 79 3.25 -2.89 9.39
CA MET A 79 2.17 -3.21 8.46
C MET A 79 2.66 -4.00 7.24
N VAL A 80 3.66 -3.47 6.55
CA VAL A 80 4.13 -4.07 5.29
C VAL A 80 4.73 -5.45 5.53
N ASN A 81 5.43 -5.64 6.64
CA ASN A 81 6.02 -6.92 7.01
C ASN A 81 4.94 -7.93 7.44
N TYR A 82 4.03 -7.54 8.31
CA TYR A 82 2.95 -8.41 8.76
C TYR A 82 2.09 -8.91 7.58
N GLU A 83 1.69 -8.02 6.69
CA GLU A 83 0.86 -8.39 5.55
C GLU A 83 1.61 -9.26 4.53
N TYR A 84 2.90 -9.02 4.34
CA TYR A 84 3.74 -9.85 3.47
C TYR A 84 3.91 -11.27 4.03
N GLU A 85 4.27 -11.38 5.31
CA GLU A 85 4.47 -12.67 5.99
C GLU A 85 3.18 -13.49 6.05
N LEU A 86 2.04 -12.83 6.30
CA LEU A 86 0.74 -13.46 6.27
C LEU A 86 0.39 -14.01 4.87
N LEU A 87 0.73 -13.27 3.82
CA LEU A 87 0.53 -13.71 2.45
C LEU A 87 1.37 -14.94 2.11
N GLU A 88 2.66 -14.94 2.49
CA GLU A 88 3.54 -16.10 2.32
C GLU A 88 3.06 -17.31 3.12
N GLU A 89 2.69 -17.12 4.38
CA GLU A 89 2.17 -18.20 5.24
C GLU A 89 0.91 -18.85 4.64
N ARG A 90 0.00 -18.05 4.14
CA ARG A 90 -1.31 -18.53 3.68
C ARG A 90 -1.30 -19.06 2.26
N LEU A 91 -0.50 -18.49 1.38
CA LEU A 91 -0.55 -18.75 -0.06
C LEU A 91 0.80 -19.16 -0.67
N GLY A 92 1.87 -19.24 0.12
CA GLY A 92 3.19 -19.63 -0.35
C GLY A 92 3.20 -20.99 -1.04
N GLU A 93 2.54 -22.00 -0.47
CA GLU A 93 2.46 -23.33 -1.08
C GLU A 93 1.60 -23.36 -2.34
N SER A 94 0.48 -22.63 -2.36
CA SER A 94 -0.48 -22.69 -3.46
C SER A 94 -0.13 -21.77 -4.64
N ARG A 95 0.57 -20.68 -4.41
CA ARG A 95 0.85 -19.66 -5.44
C ARG A 95 2.31 -19.27 -5.56
N GLY A 96 3.14 -19.55 -4.58
CA GLY A 96 4.53 -19.08 -4.53
C GLY A 96 5.42 -19.57 -5.67
N SER A 97 5.05 -20.66 -6.34
CA SER A 97 5.76 -21.16 -7.53
C SER A 97 5.46 -20.36 -8.82
N GLU A 98 4.36 -19.62 -8.85
CA GLU A 98 3.89 -18.90 -10.05
C GLU A 98 3.82 -17.39 -9.84
N SER A 99 3.83 -16.95 -8.57
CA SER A 99 3.60 -15.55 -8.20
C SER A 99 4.80 -14.92 -7.51
N ARG A 100 5.07 -13.68 -7.87
CA ARG A 100 5.93 -12.77 -7.12
C ARG A 100 5.03 -12.02 -6.15
N PHE A 101 5.23 -12.22 -4.86
CA PHE A 101 4.41 -11.59 -3.84
C PHE A 101 4.84 -10.15 -3.57
N PHE A 102 3.87 -9.31 -3.27
CA PHE A 102 4.10 -7.99 -2.71
C PHE A 102 3.11 -7.69 -1.58
N SER A 103 3.51 -6.79 -0.70
CA SER A 103 2.60 -6.06 0.17
C SER A 103 2.89 -4.57 0.05
N PHE A 104 1.84 -3.79 -0.03
CA PHE A 104 1.89 -2.34 0.02
C PHE A 104 1.21 -1.86 1.30
N ALA A 105 1.84 -0.91 1.98
CA ALA A 105 1.25 -0.27 3.15
C ALA A 105 1.47 1.24 3.12
N ASN A 106 0.51 1.97 3.64
CA ASN A 106 0.65 3.40 3.91
C ASN A 106 0.02 3.81 5.23
N THR A 107 0.56 4.90 5.79
CA THR A 107 -0.02 5.64 6.89
C THR A 107 0.03 7.11 6.53
N VAL A 108 -1.11 7.77 6.40
CA VAL A 108 -1.20 9.16 5.90
C VAL A 108 -2.04 10.02 6.81
N ARG A 109 -1.52 11.21 7.12
CA ARG A 109 -2.25 12.29 7.76
C ARG A 109 -2.49 13.40 6.75
N ALA A 110 -3.74 13.58 6.35
CA ALA A 110 -4.20 14.71 5.57
C ALA A 110 -4.76 15.82 6.48
N ARG A 111 -5.07 16.97 5.90
CA ARG A 111 -5.66 18.09 6.60
C ARG A 111 -7.03 17.73 7.16
N GLY A 112 -7.18 17.85 8.46
CA GLY A 112 -8.47 17.71 9.13
C GLY A 112 -9.31 18.98 9.08
N TYR A 113 -10.58 18.87 9.49
CA TYR A 113 -11.44 20.03 9.65
C TYR A 113 -10.88 20.95 10.76
N GLN A 114 -10.57 22.19 10.42
CA GLN A 114 -9.94 23.20 11.30
C GLN A 114 -8.50 22.83 11.78
N ASP A 115 -7.82 21.94 11.11
CA ASP A 115 -6.44 21.55 11.45
C ASP A 115 -5.44 22.28 10.55
N SER A 116 -4.40 22.88 11.17
CA SER A 116 -3.29 23.55 10.50
C SER A 116 -1.98 22.76 10.58
N GLY A 117 -2.03 21.52 11.06
CA GLY A 117 -0.85 20.68 11.22
C GLY A 117 -0.23 20.21 9.90
N GLU A 118 1.01 19.78 9.96
CA GLU A 118 1.74 19.26 8.82
C GLU A 118 1.10 17.97 8.29
N CYS A 119 0.86 17.92 6.98
CA CYS A 119 0.29 16.78 6.29
C CYS A 119 1.40 15.96 5.65
N HIS A 120 1.49 14.70 6.03
CA HIS A 120 2.54 13.81 5.56
C HIS A 120 2.11 12.35 5.65
N GLY A 121 2.88 11.48 5.03
CA GLY A 121 2.66 10.05 5.10
C GLY A 121 3.93 9.23 4.96
N TRP A 122 3.83 7.98 5.36
CA TRP A 122 4.82 6.94 5.13
C TRP A 122 4.22 5.87 4.25
N LEU A 123 4.96 5.50 3.21
CA LEU A 123 4.57 4.46 2.28
C LEU A 123 5.67 3.39 2.24
N ALA A 124 5.27 2.14 2.17
CA ALA A 124 6.21 1.03 2.01
C ALA A 124 5.65 0.00 1.03
N VAL A 125 6.53 -0.58 0.25
CA VAL A 125 6.25 -1.77 -0.53
C VAL A 125 7.34 -2.80 -0.29
N ARG A 126 6.95 -4.01 0.10
CA ARG A 126 7.81 -5.19 0.19
C ARG A 126 7.44 -6.12 -0.95
N PHE A 127 8.40 -6.56 -1.74
CA PHE A 127 8.11 -7.29 -2.98
C PHE A 127 9.26 -8.21 -3.37
N GLN A 128 8.93 -9.23 -4.15
CA GLN A 128 9.88 -10.09 -4.82
C GLN A 128 10.11 -9.61 -6.26
N GLU A 129 11.37 -9.50 -6.66
CA GLU A 129 11.71 -9.22 -8.07
C GLU A 129 11.49 -10.44 -8.98
N GLN A 130 11.67 -11.63 -8.42
CA GLN A 130 11.48 -12.91 -9.11
C GLN A 130 10.84 -13.91 -8.15
N VAL A 131 10.14 -14.89 -8.70
CA VAL A 131 9.60 -16.04 -7.98
C VAL A 131 10.72 -16.73 -7.19
N PHE A 132 10.45 -17.13 -5.96
CA PHE A 132 11.38 -17.76 -5.00
C PHE A 132 12.57 -16.91 -4.53
N LYS A 133 12.72 -15.67 -4.97
CA LYS A 133 13.76 -14.80 -4.42
C LYS A 133 13.33 -14.11 -3.13
N GLU A 134 14.33 -13.71 -2.36
CA GLU A 134 14.11 -12.87 -1.19
C GLU A 134 13.44 -11.56 -1.58
N SER A 135 12.59 -11.06 -0.69
CA SER A 135 11.91 -9.79 -0.89
C SER A 135 12.80 -8.60 -0.55
N GLY A 136 12.71 -7.54 -1.34
CA GLY A 136 13.23 -6.23 -1.04
C GLY A 136 12.14 -5.31 -0.49
N THR A 137 12.54 -4.19 0.12
CA THR A 137 11.60 -3.18 0.64
C THR A 137 11.99 -1.79 0.18
N ILE A 138 11.01 -1.04 -0.34
CA ILE A 138 11.12 0.40 -0.58
C ILE A 138 10.29 1.10 0.48
N LEU A 139 10.87 2.13 1.11
CA LEU A 139 10.23 2.92 2.15
C LEU A 139 10.35 4.40 1.79
N LEU A 140 9.25 5.11 1.80
CA LEU A 140 9.17 6.53 1.46
C LEU A 140 8.50 7.33 2.57
N HIS A 141 9.06 8.50 2.87
CA HIS A 141 8.39 9.54 3.64
C HIS A 141 7.99 10.66 2.69
N VAL A 142 6.71 10.98 2.64
CA VAL A 142 6.16 11.98 1.73
C VAL A 142 5.52 13.12 2.51
N ARG A 143 5.64 14.33 1.96
CA ARG A 143 4.92 15.50 2.43
C ARG A 143 3.85 15.83 1.39
N LEU A 144 2.63 16.09 1.86
CA LEU A 144 1.52 16.52 1.02
C LEU A 144 1.57 18.04 0.88
N LEU A 145 1.73 18.52 -0.35
CA LEU A 145 1.92 19.94 -0.63
C LEU A 145 0.62 20.68 -0.94
N ASP A 146 -0.41 19.95 -1.33
CA ASP A 146 -1.72 20.52 -1.62
C ASP A 146 -2.37 21.10 -0.36
N GLU A 147 -3.15 22.15 -0.52
CA GLU A 147 -3.77 22.86 0.62
C GLU A 147 -5.12 22.26 1.00
N GLU A 148 -5.83 21.69 0.02
CA GLU A 148 -7.14 21.11 0.22
C GLU A 148 -7.06 19.61 0.56
N ASN A 149 -7.94 19.16 1.46
CA ASN A 149 -7.97 17.76 1.89
C ASN A 149 -8.24 16.79 0.71
N VAL A 150 -9.12 17.17 -0.21
CA VAL A 150 -9.46 16.33 -1.37
C VAL A 150 -8.22 16.09 -2.23
N ASP A 151 -7.48 17.14 -2.55
CA ASP A 151 -6.27 17.06 -3.37
C ASP A 151 -5.17 16.25 -2.67
N GLN A 152 -5.05 16.40 -1.33
CA GLN A 152 -4.11 15.62 -0.52
C GLN A 152 -4.44 14.12 -0.51
N MET A 153 -5.72 13.75 -0.56
CA MET A 153 -6.12 12.33 -0.59
C MET A 153 -5.90 11.69 -1.97
N GLU A 154 -5.92 12.48 -3.04
CA GLU A 154 -5.69 12.01 -4.42
C GLU A 154 -4.20 11.96 -4.79
N ALA A 155 -3.36 12.71 -4.09
CA ALA A 155 -1.93 12.79 -4.37
C ALA A 155 -1.18 11.49 -4.09
#